data_3e8ffd165d893d641c95ab0659d8c234
#
_entry.id   3e8ffd165d893d641c95ab0659d8c234
#
_cell.length_a   1.000
_cell.length_b   1.000
_cell.length_c   1.000
_cell.angle_alpha   90.00
_cell.angle_beta   90.00
_cell.angle_gamma   90.00
#
_symmetry.space_group_name_H-M   'P 1'
#
loop_
_entity.id
_entity.type
_entity.pdbx_description
1 polymer ?
#
loop_
_entity_poly.entity_id
_entity_poly.type
_entity_poly.pdbx_seq_one_letter_code
_entity_poly.pdbx_strand_id
1 'polypeptide(L)'
;SITLLQIIKICFIGLLMGLTALNSAGREFVLLALYWIVLKDADQSQLTVSFEYAAITALFCNTILALTGAYHVFDDNNNLTIGFLNPNFLGLFVFDIVALVDLQNNKSKKLYGMAVIATILCWKYINCRAAALAIVILVVLSLMRGILEGNKLFLLGVKYSYVILSGLSIVLGKIGVSNAILMTIDKVLSGRIIAWNVYFQYRPITLLGTLF
;
A
#
# COMPACT_ATOMS: atom_id res chain seq x y z
N SER A 1 7.90 -4.36 -33.91
CA SER A 1 8.74 -5.59 -33.87
C SER A 1 9.30 -5.78 -32.47
N ILE A 2 9.01 -6.91 -31.90
CA ILE A 2 9.53 -7.28 -30.57
C ILE A 2 11.03 -7.59 -30.74
N THR A 3 11.89 -6.95 -29.95
CA THR A 3 13.35 -7.20 -30.00
C THR A 3 13.69 -8.48 -29.24
N LEU A 4 14.80 -9.12 -29.63
CA LEU A 4 15.31 -10.32 -28.94
C LEU A 4 15.50 -10.08 -27.43
N LEU A 5 15.95 -8.88 -27.04
CA LEU A 5 16.13 -8.49 -25.64
C LEU A 5 14.79 -8.44 -24.89
N GLN A 6 13.70 -8.02 -25.53
CA GLN A 6 12.36 -8.02 -24.93
C GLN A 6 11.86 -9.46 -24.75
N ILE A 7 12.11 -10.35 -25.69
CA ILE A 7 11.76 -11.77 -25.56
C ILE A 7 12.50 -12.39 -24.38
N ILE A 8 13.82 -12.18 -24.27
CA ILE A 8 14.63 -12.69 -23.15
C ILE A 8 14.09 -12.17 -21.80
N LYS A 9 13.75 -10.88 -21.69
CA LYS A 9 13.17 -10.31 -20.47
C LYS A 9 11.82 -10.94 -20.12
N ILE A 10 10.96 -11.13 -21.11
CA ILE A 10 9.63 -11.75 -20.89
C ILE A 10 9.80 -13.21 -20.42
N CYS A 11 10.69 -13.97 -21.08
CA CYS A 11 10.97 -15.37 -20.69
C CYS A 11 11.57 -15.45 -19.28
N PHE A 12 12.50 -14.55 -18.93
CA PHE A 12 13.10 -14.51 -17.60
C PHE A 12 12.09 -14.16 -16.51
N ILE A 13 11.25 -13.14 -16.75
CA ILE A 13 10.16 -12.77 -15.83
C ILE A 13 9.18 -13.93 -15.71
N GLY A 14 8.78 -14.56 -16.83
CA GLY A 14 7.87 -15.70 -16.82
C GLY A 14 8.43 -16.90 -16.04
N LEU A 15 9.73 -17.17 -16.16
CA LEU A 15 10.40 -18.21 -15.38
C LEU A 15 10.40 -17.90 -13.88
N LEU A 16 10.77 -16.66 -13.50
CA LEU A 16 10.71 -16.23 -12.10
C LEU A 16 9.30 -16.31 -11.53
N MET A 17 8.31 -15.87 -12.30
CA MET A 17 6.90 -15.96 -11.92
C MET A 17 6.45 -17.41 -11.74
N GLY A 18 6.84 -18.31 -12.65
CA GLY A 18 6.55 -19.74 -12.54
C GLY A 18 7.15 -20.35 -11.28
N LEU A 19 8.40 -20.04 -10.98
CA LEU A 19 9.08 -20.53 -9.77
C LEU A 19 8.43 -19.99 -8.48
N THR A 20 8.03 -18.71 -8.47
CA THR A 20 7.35 -18.12 -7.30
C THR A 20 5.91 -18.58 -7.16
N ALA A 21 5.23 -18.93 -8.26
CA ALA A 21 3.84 -19.43 -8.23
C ALA A 21 3.71 -20.82 -7.59
N LEU A 22 4.81 -21.57 -7.50
CA LEU A 22 4.84 -22.84 -6.78
C LEU A 22 4.69 -22.64 -5.26
N ASN A 23 4.95 -21.44 -4.76
CA ASN A 23 4.76 -21.05 -3.36
C ASN A 23 3.44 -20.29 -3.20
N SER A 24 2.74 -20.48 -2.08
CA SER A 24 1.43 -19.85 -1.82
C SER A 24 1.45 -18.32 -1.91
N ALA A 25 2.55 -17.68 -1.52
CA ALA A 25 2.75 -16.23 -1.65
C ALA A 25 3.06 -15.77 -3.08
N GLY A 26 3.50 -16.68 -3.96
CA GLY A 26 3.89 -16.33 -5.33
C GLY A 26 2.71 -16.05 -6.26
N ARG A 27 1.51 -16.53 -5.92
CA ARG A 27 0.30 -16.32 -6.73
C ARG A 27 -0.06 -14.84 -6.88
N GLU A 28 0.11 -14.06 -5.82
CA GLU A 28 -0.16 -12.62 -5.85
C GLU A 28 0.82 -11.87 -6.74
N PHE A 29 2.10 -12.27 -6.76
CA PHE A 29 3.09 -11.70 -7.68
C PHE A 29 2.78 -12.02 -9.15
N VAL A 30 2.29 -13.23 -9.43
CA VAL A 30 1.85 -13.60 -10.79
C VAL A 30 0.69 -12.72 -11.23
N LEU A 31 -0.31 -12.52 -10.37
CA LEU A 31 -1.43 -11.63 -10.65
C LEU A 31 -0.97 -10.18 -10.87
N LEU A 32 -0.10 -9.64 -10.02
CA LEU A 32 0.44 -8.30 -10.17
C LEU A 32 1.20 -8.13 -11.50
N ALA A 33 2.00 -9.12 -11.89
CA ALA A 33 2.72 -9.06 -13.15
C ALA A 33 1.79 -9.18 -14.37
N LEU A 34 0.74 -10.00 -14.30
CA LEU A 34 -0.30 -10.06 -15.31
C LEU A 34 -1.05 -8.73 -15.42
N TYR A 35 -1.43 -8.12 -14.30
CA TYR A 35 -2.00 -6.77 -14.30
C TYR A 35 -1.06 -5.76 -14.95
N TRP A 36 0.23 -5.77 -14.61
CA TRP A 36 1.20 -4.87 -15.20
C TRP A 36 1.32 -5.05 -16.72
N ILE A 37 1.35 -6.30 -17.22
CA ILE A 37 1.41 -6.59 -18.66
C ILE A 37 0.16 -6.07 -19.38
N VAL A 38 -1.03 -6.27 -18.81
CA VAL A 38 -2.31 -5.86 -19.40
C VAL A 38 -2.47 -4.34 -19.38
N LEU A 39 -2.05 -3.69 -18.27
CA LEU A 39 -2.31 -2.27 -18.04
C LEU A 39 -1.18 -1.34 -18.49
N LYS A 40 0.00 -1.87 -18.89
CA LYS A 40 1.16 -1.06 -19.27
C LYS A 40 0.92 -0.09 -20.44
N ASP A 41 0.02 -0.45 -21.36
CA ASP A 41 -0.32 0.34 -22.54
C ASP A 41 -1.65 1.11 -22.39
N ALA A 42 -2.30 1.00 -21.21
CA ALA A 42 -3.56 1.69 -20.96
C ALA A 42 -3.30 3.16 -20.60
N ASP A 43 -4.24 4.03 -20.97
CA ASP A 43 -4.17 5.44 -20.61
C ASP A 43 -4.26 5.60 -19.10
N GLN A 44 -3.24 6.22 -18.52
CA GLN A 44 -3.13 6.42 -17.07
C GLN A 44 -4.33 7.18 -16.50
N SER A 45 -4.89 8.15 -17.23
CA SER A 45 -6.04 8.92 -16.76
C SER A 45 -7.29 8.04 -16.68
N GLN A 46 -7.54 7.22 -17.69
CA GLN A 46 -8.68 6.28 -17.70
C GLN A 46 -8.54 5.20 -16.65
N LEU A 47 -7.33 4.68 -16.44
CA LEU A 47 -7.05 3.73 -15.36
C LEU A 47 -7.35 4.33 -14.00
N THR A 48 -6.86 5.54 -13.72
CA THR A 48 -7.06 6.21 -12.43
C THR A 48 -8.55 6.40 -12.15
N VAL A 49 -9.33 6.85 -13.13
CA VAL A 49 -10.79 7.00 -13.02
C VAL A 49 -11.47 5.65 -12.79
N SER A 50 -11.06 4.61 -13.51
CA SER A 50 -11.65 3.27 -13.37
C SER A 50 -11.36 2.68 -11.99
N PHE A 51 -10.15 2.84 -11.46
CA PHE A 51 -9.80 2.40 -10.11
C PHE A 51 -10.57 3.17 -9.04
N GLU A 52 -10.77 4.49 -9.21
CA GLU A 52 -11.58 5.27 -8.27
C GLU A 52 -13.02 4.77 -8.22
N TYR A 53 -13.67 4.60 -9.37
CA TYR A 53 -15.03 4.04 -9.40
C TYR A 53 -15.10 2.63 -8.81
N ALA A 54 -14.13 1.77 -9.12
CA ALA A 54 -14.06 0.42 -8.55
C ALA A 54 -13.91 0.46 -7.03
N ALA A 55 -13.04 1.32 -6.50
CA ALA A 55 -12.84 1.50 -5.08
C ALA A 55 -14.12 2.03 -4.39
N ILE A 56 -14.73 3.08 -4.92
CA ILE A 56 -15.97 3.62 -4.36
C ILE A 56 -17.08 2.57 -4.38
N THR A 57 -17.23 1.83 -5.49
CA THR A 57 -18.24 0.78 -5.62
C THR A 57 -18.00 -0.35 -4.61
N ALA A 58 -16.76 -0.79 -4.46
CA ALA A 58 -16.40 -1.82 -3.49
C ALA A 58 -16.69 -1.37 -2.05
N LEU A 59 -16.34 -0.13 -1.70
CA LEU A 59 -16.66 0.44 -0.37
C LEU A 59 -18.17 0.51 -0.14
N PHE A 60 -18.93 0.93 -1.15
CA PHE A 60 -20.38 1.01 -1.09
C PHE A 60 -21.01 -0.39 -0.91
N CYS A 61 -20.60 -1.38 -1.70
CA CYS A 61 -21.06 -2.76 -1.57
C CYS A 61 -20.74 -3.34 -0.19
N ASN A 62 -19.51 -3.16 0.30
CA ASN A 62 -19.13 -3.62 1.64
C ASN A 62 -19.96 -2.94 2.73
N THR A 63 -20.24 -1.64 2.57
CA THR A 63 -21.08 -0.91 3.52
C THR A 63 -22.52 -1.47 3.56
N ILE A 64 -23.11 -1.75 2.40
CA ILE A 64 -24.44 -2.38 2.33
C ILE A 64 -24.43 -3.75 3.00
N LEU A 65 -23.44 -4.60 2.68
CA LEU A 65 -23.32 -5.93 3.28
C LEU A 65 -23.10 -5.89 4.79
N ALA A 66 -22.38 -4.90 5.29
CA ALA A 66 -22.23 -4.68 6.72
C ALA A 66 -23.55 -4.21 7.37
N LEU A 67 -24.28 -3.29 6.73
CA LEU A 67 -25.58 -2.79 7.23
C LEU A 67 -26.68 -3.86 7.21
N THR A 68 -26.64 -4.82 6.28
CA THR A 68 -27.56 -5.96 6.23
C THR A 68 -27.22 -7.05 7.25
N GLY A 69 -26.11 -6.90 7.99
CA GLY A 69 -25.66 -7.89 8.97
C GLY A 69 -24.92 -9.08 8.36
N ALA A 70 -24.63 -9.06 7.02
CA ALA A 70 -23.83 -10.09 6.37
C ALA A 70 -22.35 -10.03 6.82
N TYR A 71 -21.88 -8.84 7.21
CA TYR A 71 -20.53 -8.61 7.74
C TYR A 71 -20.58 -7.76 9.00
N HIS A 72 -19.55 -7.88 9.83
CA HIS A 72 -19.42 -7.04 11.03
C HIS A 72 -19.06 -5.60 10.64
N VAL A 73 -19.75 -4.63 11.27
CA VAL A 73 -19.44 -3.20 11.11
C VAL A 73 -18.20 -2.82 11.92
N PHE A 74 -18.03 -3.45 13.09
CA PHE A 74 -16.94 -3.22 14.03
C PHE A 74 -16.20 -4.53 14.31
N ASP A 75 -14.90 -4.43 14.60
CA ASP A 75 -14.10 -5.55 15.13
C ASP A 75 -14.32 -5.75 16.64
N ASP A 76 -13.70 -6.78 17.21
CA ASP A 76 -13.78 -7.11 18.65
C ASP A 76 -13.26 -5.98 19.56
N ASN A 77 -12.44 -5.07 19.03
CA ASN A 77 -11.89 -3.91 19.73
C ASN A 77 -12.73 -2.64 19.50
N ASN A 78 -13.92 -2.77 18.91
CA ASN A 78 -14.83 -1.68 18.58
C ASN A 78 -14.27 -0.66 17.56
N ASN A 79 -13.32 -1.09 16.70
CA ASN A 79 -12.84 -0.30 15.58
C ASN A 79 -13.74 -0.50 14.37
N LEU A 80 -13.99 0.58 13.62
CA LEU A 80 -14.78 0.52 12.40
C LEU A 80 -14.07 -0.27 11.30
N THR A 81 -14.69 -1.34 10.80
CA THR A 81 -14.14 -2.21 9.75
C THR A 81 -14.99 -2.27 8.50
N ILE A 82 -16.31 -2.08 8.62
CA ILE A 82 -17.29 -2.11 7.50
C ILE A 82 -17.07 -3.36 6.61
N GLY A 83 -17.04 -4.54 7.23
CA GLY A 83 -16.88 -5.81 6.51
C GLY A 83 -15.44 -6.16 6.11
N PHE A 84 -14.46 -5.30 6.33
CA PHE A 84 -13.07 -5.67 6.17
C PHE A 84 -12.58 -6.50 7.37
N LEU A 85 -11.76 -7.51 7.12
CA LEU A 85 -11.21 -8.39 8.17
C LEU A 85 -10.36 -7.65 9.22
N ASN A 86 -9.82 -6.47 8.85
CA ASN A 86 -8.91 -5.72 9.69
C ASN A 86 -9.11 -4.22 9.42
N PRO A 87 -9.17 -3.36 10.45
CA PRO A 87 -9.30 -1.92 10.28
C PRO A 87 -8.18 -1.30 9.43
N ASN A 88 -6.98 -1.91 9.41
CA ASN A 88 -5.89 -1.42 8.55
C ASN A 88 -6.22 -1.53 7.05
N PHE A 89 -6.97 -2.54 6.61
CA PHE A 89 -7.39 -2.66 5.23
C PHE A 89 -8.39 -1.56 4.86
N LEU A 90 -9.36 -1.27 5.73
CA LEU A 90 -10.28 -0.15 5.51
C LEU A 90 -9.51 1.19 5.47
N GLY A 91 -8.56 1.39 6.39
CA GLY A 91 -7.71 2.59 6.40
C GLY A 91 -6.90 2.76 5.13
N LEU A 92 -6.26 1.68 4.65
CA LEU A 92 -5.53 1.69 3.38
C LEU A 92 -6.46 2.02 2.20
N PHE A 93 -7.65 1.43 2.19
CA PHE A 93 -8.65 1.67 1.15
C PHE A 93 -9.12 3.13 1.11
N VAL A 94 -9.31 3.75 2.27
CA VAL A 94 -9.61 5.19 2.39
C VAL A 94 -8.44 6.03 1.87
N PHE A 95 -7.19 5.67 2.20
CA PHE A 95 -6.01 6.32 1.66
C PHE A 95 -5.95 6.23 0.14
N ASP A 96 -6.20 5.05 -0.43
CA ASP A 96 -6.17 4.83 -1.89
C ASP A 96 -7.18 5.72 -2.61
N ILE A 97 -8.40 5.85 -2.08
CA ILE A 97 -9.41 6.77 -2.66
C ILE A 97 -8.90 8.21 -2.64
N VAL A 98 -8.33 8.69 -1.53
CA VAL A 98 -7.79 10.06 -1.44
C VAL A 98 -6.64 10.25 -2.42
N ALA A 99 -5.75 9.25 -2.57
CA ALA A 99 -4.63 9.30 -3.49
C ALA A 99 -5.09 9.32 -4.96
N LEU A 100 -6.11 8.53 -5.32
CA LEU A 100 -6.69 8.53 -6.67
C LEU A 100 -7.32 9.89 -7.02
N VAL A 101 -8.01 10.51 -6.06
CA VAL A 101 -8.58 11.86 -6.26
C VAL A 101 -7.47 12.92 -6.38
N ASP A 102 -6.35 12.80 -5.66
CA ASP A 102 -5.19 13.70 -5.82
C ASP A 102 -4.56 13.57 -7.21
N LEU A 103 -4.46 12.35 -7.73
CA LEU A 103 -3.93 12.10 -9.07
C LEU A 103 -4.78 12.72 -10.18
N GLN A 104 -6.11 12.77 -9.99
CA GLN A 104 -7.03 13.32 -11.00
C GLN A 104 -7.19 14.84 -10.89
N ASN A 105 -7.31 15.34 -9.67
CA ASN A 105 -7.69 16.74 -9.39
C ASN A 105 -6.57 17.51 -8.69
N ASN A 106 -5.56 17.89 -9.44
CA ASN A 106 -4.43 18.68 -8.95
C ASN A 106 -4.90 19.92 -8.16
N LYS A 107 -4.68 19.93 -6.84
CA LYS A 107 -4.90 21.09 -5.93
C LYS A 107 -6.37 21.54 -5.77
N SER A 108 -7.35 20.68 -5.88
CA SER A 108 -8.73 21.08 -5.65
C SER A 108 -9.02 21.26 -4.14
N LYS A 109 -9.79 22.31 -3.79
CA LYS A 109 -10.23 22.50 -2.39
C LYS A 109 -11.03 21.31 -1.86
N LYS A 110 -11.69 20.57 -2.74
CA LYS A 110 -12.43 19.34 -2.41
C LYS A 110 -11.50 18.24 -1.90
N LEU A 111 -10.31 18.10 -2.50
CA LEU A 111 -9.30 17.14 -2.07
C LEU A 111 -8.89 17.39 -0.60
N TYR A 112 -8.59 18.64 -0.25
CA TYR A 112 -8.16 18.95 1.11
C TYR A 112 -9.27 18.72 2.14
N GLY A 113 -10.52 19.07 1.82
CA GLY A 113 -11.67 18.77 2.67
C GLY A 113 -11.87 17.27 2.87
N MET A 114 -11.79 16.49 1.80
CA MET A 114 -11.89 15.03 1.85
C MET A 114 -10.74 14.40 2.63
N ALA A 115 -9.50 14.87 2.43
CA ALA A 115 -8.33 14.39 3.16
C ALA A 115 -8.42 14.65 4.67
N VAL A 116 -8.93 15.82 5.09
CA VAL A 116 -9.17 16.10 6.51
C VAL A 116 -10.19 15.13 7.11
N ILE A 117 -11.33 14.93 6.44
CA ILE A 117 -12.36 14.00 6.90
C ILE A 117 -11.79 12.56 6.96
N ALA A 118 -11.10 12.13 5.90
CA ALA A 118 -10.47 10.81 5.83
C ALA A 118 -9.43 10.59 6.95
N THR A 119 -8.60 11.62 7.23
CA THR A 119 -7.63 11.56 8.33
C THR A 119 -8.31 11.39 9.69
N ILE A 120 -9.39 12.15 9.95
CA ILE A 120 -10.15 12.03 11.21
C ILE A 120 -10.81 10.66 11.31
N LEU A 121 -11.40 10.16 10.23
CA LEU A 121 -12.00 8.81 10.18
C LEU A 121 -10.96 7.73 10.47
N CYS A 122 -9.81 7.77 9.78
CA CYS A 122 -8.74 6.79 9.97
C CYS A 122 -8.15 6.84 11.39
N TRP A 123 -8.00 8.04 11.96
CA TRP A 123 -7.42 8.19 13.30
C TRP A 123 -8.37 7.79 14.42
N LYS A 124 -9.64 8.25 14.37
CA LYS A 124 -10.56 8.16 15.50
C LYS A 124 -11.47 6.93 15.46
N TYR A 125 -11.94 6.54 14.27
CA TYR A 125 -12.96 5.50 14.13
C TYR A 125 -12.40 4.18 13.61
N ILE A 126 -11.51 4.24 12.61
CA ILE A 126 -10.88 3.04 12.04
C ILE A 126 -9.69 2.59 12.91
N ASN A 127 -9.10 3.53 13.68
CA ASN A 127 -7.87 3.32 14.46
C ASN A 127 -6.67 2.87 13.61
N CYS A 128 -6.62 3.32 12.35
CA CYS A 128 -5.52 3.08 11.43
C CYS A 128 -4.61 4.31 11.33
N ARG A 129 -3.71 4.47 12.30
CA ARG A 129 -2.79 5.62 12.39
C ARG A 129 -1.87 5.74 11.17
N ALA A 130 -1.45 4.60 10.60
CA ALA A 130 -0.58 4.58 9.42
C ALA A 130 -1.27 5.20 8.20
N ALA A 131 -2.52 4.88 7.94
CA ALA A 131 -3.29 5.48 6.85
C ALA A 131 -3.54 6.98 7.09
N ALA A 132 -3.89 7.37 8.32
CA ALA A 132 -4.06 8.78 8.66
C ALA A 132 -2.79 9.59 8.41
N LEU A 133 -1.63 9.07 8.84
CA LEU A 133 -0.33 9.70 8.60
C LEU A 133 0.00 9.76 7.10
N ALA A 134 -0.27 8.69 6.37
CA ALA A 134 -0.04 8.62 4.92
C ALA A 134 -0.87 9.67 4.17
N ILE A 135 -2.14 9.88 4.55
CA ILE A 135 -3.00 10.93 3.98
C ILE A 135 -2.41 12.33 4.24
N VAL A 136 -1.95 12.59 5.45
CA VAL A 136 -1.32 13.88 5.78
C VAL A 136 -0.06 14.10 4.96
N ILE A 137 0.80 13.09 4.84
CA ILE A 137 2.01 13.15 4.01
C ILE A 137 1.64 13.40 2.54
N LEU A 138 0.65 12.70 2.00
CA LEU A 138 0.16 12.88 0.64
C LEU A 138 -0.25 14.34 0.39
N VAL A 139 -1.04 14.93 1.29
CA VAL A 139 -1.48 16.33 1.19
C VAL A 139 -0.28 17.29 1.21
N VAL A 140 0.67 17.07 2.11
CA VAL A 140 1.90 17.91 2.17
C VAL A 140 2.69 17.79 0.88
N LEU A 141 2.90 16.59 0.36
CA LEU A 141 3.59 16.37 -0.91
C LEU A 141 2.84 16.99 -2.09
N SER A 142 1.52 16.89 -2.11
CA SER A 142 0.67 17.52 -3.13
C SER A 142 0.79 19.05 -3.11
N LEU A 143 0.80 19.67 -1.93
CA LEU A 143 1.02 21.12 -1.77
C LEU A 143 2.42 21.54 -2.24
N MET A 144 3.42 20.73 -1.96
CA MET A 144 4.82 20.99 -2.31
C MET A 144 5.20 20.53 -3.73
N ARG A 145 4.28 19.94 -4.48
CA ARG A 145 4.55 19.30 -5.78
C ARG A 145 5.38 20.20 -6.72
N GLY A 146 5.03 21.47 -6.88
CA GLY A 146 5.75 22.38 -7.77
C GLY A 146 7.22 22.63 -7.37
N ILE A 147 7.54 22.55 -6.08
CA ILE A 147 8.92 22.66 -5.56
C ILE A 147 9.65 21.32 -5.73
N LEU A 148 8.95 20.22 -5.46
CA LEU A 148 9.53 18.88 -5.44
C LEU A 148 9.82 18.33 -6.84
N GLU A 149 8.97 18.62 -7.82
CA GLU A 149 9.15 18.22 -9.23
C GLU A 149 10.41 18.84 -9.87
N GLY A 150 10.85 20.01 -9.40
CA GLY A 150 12.12 20.63 -9.82
C GLY A 150 13.37 20.04 -9.15
N ASN A 151 13.22 19.24 -8.11
CA ASN A 151 14.34 18.69 -7.34
C ASN A 151 14.72 17.28 -7.76
N LYS A 152 15.85 17.16 -8.50
CA LYS A 152 16.35 15.86 -9.01
C LYS A 152 16.62 14.83 -7.90
N LEU A 153 17.13 15.28 -6.74
CA LEU A 153 17.42 14.38 -5.60
C LEU A 153 16.12 13.84 -5.00
N PHE A 154 15.08 14.67 -4.90
CA PHE A 154 13.77 14.23 -4.44
C PHE A 154 13.17 13.19 -5.39
N LEU A 155 13.19 13.45 -6.70
CA LEU A 155 12.69 12.50 -7.70
C LEU A 155 13.46 11.18 -7.68
N LEU A 156 14.78 11.23 -7.47
CA LEU A 156 15.59 10.03 -7.29
C LEU A 156 15.19 9.26 -6.03
N GLY A 157 14.98 9.97 -4.92
CA GLY A 157 14.50 9.40 -3.66
C GLY A 157 13.14 8.71 -3.81
N VAL A 158 12.19 9.36 -4.48
CA VAL A 158 10.87 8.76 -4.79
C VAL A 158 11.01 7.52 -5.68
N LYS A 159 11.84 7.60 -6.74
CA LYS A 159 12.09 6.48 -7.65
C LYS A 159 12.62 5.23 -6.93
N TYR A 160 13.48 5.41 -5.93
CA TYR A 160 14.09 4.32 -5.19
C TYR A 160 13.45 4.09 -3.81
N SER A 161 12.39 4.82 -3.46
CA SER A 161 11.75 4.76 -2.14
C SER A 161 11.35 3.33 -1.74
N TYR A 162 10.80 2.56 -2.67
CA TYR A 162 10.41 1.17 -2.40
C TYR A 162 11.62 0.32 -1.98
N VAL A 163 12.74 0.42 -2.70
CA VAL A 163 13.97 -0.33 -2.40
C VAL A 163 14.57 0.12 -1.07
N ILE A 164 14.60 1.44 -0.82
CA ILE A 164 15.12 2.02 0.42
C ILE A 164 14.27 1.58 1.61
N LEU A 165 12.95 1.71 1.52
CA LEU A 165 12.04 1.34 2.60
C LEU A 165 12.04 -0.17 2.86
N SER A 166 12.10 -0.99 1.81
CA SER A 166 12.23 -2.44 1.94
C SER A 166 13.55 -2.83 2.61
N GLY A 167 14.66 -2.24 2.18
CA GLY A 167 15.97 -2.44 2.81
C GLY A 167 15.96 -2.01 4.28
N LEU A 168 15.37 -0.86 4.58
CA LEU A 168 15.25 -0.36 5.96
C LEU A 168 14.40 -1.29 6.82
N SER A 169 13.27 -1.80 6.31
CA SER A 169 12.42 -2.75 7.06
C SER A 169 13.15 -4.06 7.37
N ILE A 170 13.97 -4.56 6.44
CA ILE A 170 14.80 -5.75 6.66
C ILE A 170 15.85 -5.48 7.76
N VAL A 171 16.54 -4.35 7.68
CA VAL A 171 17.57 -3.98 8.67
C VAL A 171 16.95 -3.80 10.05
N LEU A 172 15.85 -3.03 10.16
CA LEU A 172 15.14 -2.82 11.43
C LEU A 172 14.58 -4.13 11.99
N GLY A 173 14.02 -4.98 11.14
CA GLY A 173 13.52 -6.29 11.55
C GLY A 173 14.63 -7.21 12.06
N LYS A 174 15.83 -7.20 11.47
CA LYS A 174 16.97 -7.98 11.95
C LYS A 174 17.54 -7.46 13.27
N ILE A 175 17.61 -6.15 13.46
CA ILE A 175 18.11 -5.52 14.69
C ILE A 175 17.09 -5.71 15.84
N GLY A 176 15.80 -5.71 15.52
CA GLY A 176 14.73 -5.75 16.50
C GLY A 176 14.71 -4.50 17.40
N VAL A 177 13.98 -4.59 18.50
CA VAL A 177 13.84 -3.51 19.48
C VAL A 177 14.92 -3.65 20.56
N SER A 178 16.14 -3.21 20.25
CA SER A 178 17.31 -3.39 21.13
C SER A 178 17.55 -2.21 22.08
N ASN A 179 16.92 -1.04 21.84
CA ASN A 179 17.12 0.15 22.66
C ASN A 179 15.86 1.03 22.73
N ALA A 180 15.87 2.04 23.63
CA ALA A 180 14.74 2.93 23.87
C ALA A 180 14.30 3.72 22.60
N ILE A 181 15.22 4.08 21.73
CA ILE A 181 14.94 4.80 20.49
C ILE A 181 14.14 3.89 19.54
N LEU A 182 14.63 2.66 19.31
CA LEU A 182 13.93 1.68 18.47
C LEU A 182 12.57 1.30 19.05
N MET A 183 12.44 1.24 20.37
CA MET A 183 11.17 1.02 21.05
C MET A 183 10.18 2.17 20.80
N THR A 184 10.67 3.42 20.78
CA THR A 184 9.83 4.58 20.46
C THR A 184 9.41 4.56 19.00
N ILE A 185 10.32 4.25 18.08
CA ILE A 185 10.02 4.11 16.65
C ILE A 185 9.01 2.97 16.43
N ASP A 186 9.17 1.84 17.11
CA ASP A 186 8.26 0.71 16.99
C ASP A 186 6.84 1.06 17.45
N LYS A 187 6.69 1.83 18.54
CA LYS A 187 5.38 2.36 18.95
C LYS A 187 4.73 3.24 17.88
N VAL A 188 5.50 4.10 17.22
CA VAL A 188 5.01 4.92 16.11
C VAL A 188 4.61 4.05 14.91
N LEU A 189 5.38 3.01 14.63
CA LEU A 189 5.13 2.02 13.58
C LEU A 189 4.11 0.94 14.00
N SER A 190 3.44 1.09 15.14
CA SER A 190 2.40 0.16 15.63
C SER A 190 2.91 -1.28 15.80
N GLY A 191 4.11 -1.46 16.35
CA GLY A 191 4.71 -2.76 16.64
C GLY A 191 5.30 -3.49 15.43
N ARG A 192 5.53 -2.78 14.32
CA ARG A 192 6.03 -3.40 13.07
C ARG A 192 7.45 -3.95 13.19
N ILE A 193 8.33 -3.29 13.94
CA ILE A 193 9.71 -3.76 14.10
C ILE A 193 9.73 -5.08 14.87
N ILE A 194 8.94 -5.18 15.93
CA ILE A 194 8.78 -6.42 16.69
C ILE A 194 8.21 -7.52 15.79
N ALA A 195 7.15 -7.23 15.04
CA ALA A 195 6.54 -8.20 14.14
C ALA A 195 7.52 -8.68 13.06
N TRP A 196 8.30 -7.78 12.45
CA TRP A 196 9.34 -8.15 11.48
C TRP A 196 10.45 -8.98 12.11
N ASN A 197 10.88 -8.64 13.35
CA ASN A 197 11.90 -9.40 14.06
C ASN A 197 11.46 -10.84 14.33
N VAL A 198 10.25 -11.02 14.86
CA VAL A 198 9.65 -12.35 15.07
C VAL A 198 9.55 -13.10 13.74
N TYR A 199 9.07 -12.46 12.69
CA TYR A 199 8.96 -13.08 11.37
C TYR A 199 10.31 -13.59 10.85
N PHE A 200 11.38 -12.77 10.94
CA PHE A 200 12.71 -13.15 10.47
C PHE A 200 13.42 -14.19 11.32
N GLN A 201 13.03 -14.34 12.59
CA GLN A 201 13.51 -15.44 13.44
C GLN A 201 12.94 -16.79 13.02
N TYR A 202 11.66 -16.84 12.64
CA TYR A 202 11.00 -18.07 12.23
C TYR A 202 11.11 -18.37 10.73
N ARG A 203 11.35 -17.37 9.91
CA ARG A 203 11.38 -17.50 8.44
C ARG A 203 12.54 -16.70 7.85
N PRO A 204 13.66 -17.35 7.56
CA PRO A 204 14.80 -16.69 6.94
C PRO A 204 14.40 -16.15 5.55
N ILE A 205 14.92 -14.97 5.21
CA ILE A 205 14.72 -14.36 3.91
C ILE A 205 15.46 -15.21 2.87
N THR A 206 14.72 -15.76 1.91
CA THR A 206 15.26 -16.45 0.74
C THR A 206 14.83 -15.75 -0.54
N LEU A 207 15.61 -15.90 -1.61
CA LEU A 207 15.32 -15.28 -2.92
C LEU A 207 13.98 -15.75 -3.53
N LEU A 208 13.56 -16.97 -3.21
CA LEU A 208 12.36 -17.59 -3.78
C LEU A 208 11.21 -17.73 -2.77
N GLY A 209 11.33 -17.12 -1.60
CA GLY A 209 10.38 -17.29 -0.50
C GLY A 209 10.62 -18.58 0.28
N THR A 210 9.89 -18.78 1.37
CA THR A 210 9.89 -20.03 2.15
C THR A 210 8.71 -20.90 1.73
N LEU A 211 8.96 -22.21 1.57
CA LEU A 211 7.89 -23.20 1.45
C LEU A 211 7.11 -23.22 2.77
N PHE A 212 5.78 -23.19 2.68
CA PHE A 212 4.86 -23.31 3.81
C PHE A 212 4.48 -24.76 4.01
#